data_546954ea98898016e02a8804fad615a5
#
_entry.id   546954ea98898016e02a8804fad615a5
#
_cell.length_a   1.000
_cell.length_b   1.000
_cell.length_c   1.000
_cell.angle_alpha   90.00
_cell.angle_beta   90.00
_cell.angle_gamma   90.00
#
_symmetry.space_group_name_H-M   'P 1'
#
loop_
_entity.id
_entity.type
_entity.pdbx_description
1 polymer ?
#
loop_
_entity_poly.entity_id
_entity_poly.type
_entity_poly.pdbx_seq_one_letter_code
_entity_poly.pdbx_strand_id
1 'polypeptide(L)'
;MKTAFRWLLSAVFMIQIYVMMLIFGLVFAPWALVSPRGARVACRSYAGYVLWCARWMLGLRTEVRGEVPTDEVIIAAKHQSFLDILIIFHATPAAKFIMKRELLWTPIIGIYAKRLGCVPVNRGKKGNAIARMVKDVAAEFAEPGQLVIYPQGTRVAPGVDRPYKIGTGVLYAALEQPCVPAATNVGLFWPRTGIMRKPGLGVVEFLPAIAPGLDRDAFMATLEREVETHSDKLMQEAGFKVDGISQHS
;
A
#
# COMPACT_ATOMS: atom_id res chain seq x y z
N MET A 1 30.10 9.71 -12.78
CA MET A 1 29.18 10.81 -13.17
C MET A 1 27.71 10.42 -13.16
N LYS A 2 27.26 9.34 -13.85
CA LYS A 2 25.81 8.95 -13.91
C LYS A 2 25.21 8.64 -12.52
N THR A 3 25.96 8.03 -11.60
CA THR A 3 25.47 7.65 -10.25
C THR A 3 25.29 8.86 -9.33
N ALA A 4 26.25 9.81 -9.33
CA ALA A 4 26.13 11.03 -8.53
C ALA A 4 24.96 11.92 -9.00
N PHE A 5 24.77 12.04 -10.30
CA PHE A 5 23.63 12.77 -10.86
C PHE A 5 22.28 12.15 -10.48
N ARG A 6 22.17 10.82 -10.56
CA ARG A 6 20.95 10.12 -10.10
C ARG A 6 20.70 10.30 -8.62
N TRP A 7 21.76 10.28 -7.80
CA TRP A 7 21.64 10.52 -6.37
C TRP A 7 21.10 11.93 -6.11
N LEU A 8 21.65 12.94 -6.78
CA LEU A 8 21.18 14.33 -6.67
C LEU A 8 19.71 14.47 -7.10
N LEU A 9 19.32 13.92 -8.26
CA LEU A 9 17.92 13.93 -8.69
C LEU A 9 17.00 13.24 -7.70
N SER A 10 17.43 12.11 -7.14
CA SER A 10 16.64 11.41 -6.12
C SER A 10 16.51 12.24 -4.83
N ALA A 11 17.55 12.94 -4.42
CA ALA A 11 17.52 13.83 -3.26
C ALA A 11 16.56 15.01 -3.49
N VAL A 12 16.67 15.68 -4.64
CA VAL A 12 15.76 16.77 -5.04
C VAL A 12 14.31 16.27 -5.09
N PHE A 13 14.08 15.11 -5.71
CA PHE A 13 12.77 14.48 -5.75
C PHE A 13 12.21 14.21 -4.36
N MET A 14 13.03 13.66 -3.44
CA MET A 14 12.58 13.38 -2.08
C MET A 14 12.24 14.66 -1.30
N ILE A 15 13.05 15.70 -1.42
CA ILE A 15 12.80 16.98 -0.76
C ILE A 15 11.49 17.58 -1.29
N GLN A 16 11.36 17.66 -2.61
CA GLN A 16 10.19 18.31 -3.20
C GLN A 16 8.87 17.57 -2.92
N ILE A 17 8.83 16.22 -2.87
CA ILE A 17 7.59 15.52 -2.53
C ILE A 17 7.14 15.78 -1.08
N TYR A 18 8.07 15.91 -0.12
CA TYR A 18 7.72 16.29 1.25
C TYR A 18 7.26 17.75 1.36
N VAL A 19 7.91 18.67 0.66
CA VAL A 19 7.46 20.07 0.57
C VAL A 19 6.06 20.15 -0.05
N MET A 20 5.84 19.44 -1.15
CA MET A 20 4.53 19.41 -1.80
C MET A 20 3.47 18.70 -0.95
N MET A 21 3.84 17.68 -0.16
CA MET A 21 2.91 17.09 0.82
C MET A 21 2.41 18.14 1.83
N LEU A 22 3.30 18.99 2.30
CA LEU A 22 2.92 20.11 3.19
C LEU A 22 2.01 21.09 2.45
N ILE A 23 2.36 21.49 1.23
CA ILE A 23 1.56 22.46 0.43
C ILE A 23 0.17 21.89 0.14
N PHE A 24 0.06 20.67 -0.38
CA PHE A 24 -1.23 20.01 -0.62
C PHE A 24 -2.02 19.88 0.68
N GLY A 25 -1.34 19.49 1.76
CA GLY A 25 -1.95 19.35 3.07
C GLY A 25 -2.56 20.68 3.58
N LEU A 26 -1.89 21.81 3.37
CA LEU A 26 -2.39 23.13 3.79
C LEU A 26 -3.44 23.68 2.84
N VAL A 27 -3.23 23.59 1.53
CA VAL A 27 -4.18 24.13 0.53
C VAL A 27 -5.53 23.41 0.60
N PHE A 28 -5.54 22.09 0.77
CA PHE A 28 -6.78 21.33 0.87
C PHE A 28 -7.33 21.23 2.30
N ALA A 29 -6.62 21.74 3.32
CA ALA A 29 -7.05 21.63 4.71
C ALA A 29 -8.46 22.18 4.96
N PRO A 30 -8.86 23.37 4.47
CA PRO A 30 -10.21 23.89 4.72
C PRO A 30 -11.30 22.92 4.23
N TRP A 31 -11.12 22.34 3.04
CA TRP A 31 -12.09 21.37 2.51
C TRP A 31 -11.98 20.00 3.19
N ALA A 32 -10.76 19.50 3.44
CA ALA A 32 -10.55 18.22 4.10
C ALA A 32 -11.08 18.19 5.54
N LEU A 33 -11.04 19.32 6.27
CA LEU A 33 -11.56 19.41 7.63
C LEU A 33 -13.09 19.32 7.70
N VAL A 34 -13.80 19.73 6.66
CA VAL A 34 -15.26 19.71 6.62
C VAL A 34 -15.83 18.53 5.85
N SER A 35 -15.04 17.87 4.99
CA SER A 35 -15.53 16.78 4.14
C SER A 35 -14.48 15.69 3.89
N PRO A 36 -14.82 14.40 4.08
CA PRO A 36 -13.96 13.29 3.66
C PRO A 36 -13.60 13.30 2.16
N ARG A 37 -14.52 13.84 1.31
CA ARG A 37 -14.23 14.01 -0.12
C ARG A 37 -13.05 14.94 -0.35
N GLY A 38 -12.95 16.06 0.42
CA GLY A 38 -11.82 16.98 0.33
C GLY A 38 -10.49 16.29 0.67
N ALA A 39 -10.47 15.48 1.72
CA ALA A 39 -9.31 14.67 2.08
C ALA A 39 -8.93 13.67 0.99
N ARG A 40 -9.92 13.00 0.38
CA ARG A 40 -9.71 12.03 -0.70
C ARG A 40 -9.14 12.69 -1.96
N VAL A 41 -9.71 13.82 -2.37
CA VAL A 41 -9.21 14.58 -3.52
C VAL A 41 -7.79 15.07 -3.28
N ALA A 42 -7.50 15.63 -2.11
CA ALA A 42 -6.15 16.07 -1.76
C ALA A 42 -5.11 14.95 -1.86
N CYS A 43 -5.39 13.80 -1.24
CA CYS A 43 -4.47 12.66 -1.25
C CYS A 43 -4.32 12.04 -2.64
N ARG A 44 -5.40 11.96 -3.45
CA ARG A 44 -5.30 11.47 -4.85
C ARG A 44 -4.51 12.44 -5.72
N SER A 45 -4.74 13.73 -5.59
CA SER A 45 -4.00 14.76 -6.33
C SER A 45 -2.52 14.74 -5.96
N TYR A 46 -2.21 14.62 -4.67
CA TYR A 46 -0.84 14.46 -4.21
C TYR A 46 -0.19 13.17 -4.74
N ALA A 47 -0.88 12.02 -4.65
CA ALA A 47 -0.38 10.77 -5.21
C ALA A 47 -0.10 10.90 -6.71
N GLY A 48 -1.06 11.42 -7.50
CA GLY A 48 -0.88 11.68 -8.93
C GLY A 48 0.31 12.60 -9.24
N TYR A 49 0.47 13.67 -8.46
CA TYR A 49 1.63 14.57 -8.55
C TYR A 49 2.95 13.83 -8.32
N VAL A 50 3.05 13.00 -7.27
CA VAL A 50 4.27 12.23 -6.98
C VAL A 50 4.57 11.24 -8.09
N LEU A 51 3.57 10.52 -8.61
CA LEU A 51 3.73 9.57 -9.71
C LEU A 51 4.17 10.28 -11.00
N TRP A 52 3.60 11.44 -11.29
CA TRP A 52 4.02 12.28 -12.41
C TRP A 52 5.48 12.74 -12.28
N CYS A 53 5.87 13.27 -11.12
CA CYS A 53 7.26 13.68 -10.86
C CYS A 53 8.23 12.50 -10.94
N ALA A 54 7.86 11.33 -10.41
CA ALA A 54 8.69 10.12 -10.49
C ALA A 54 8.96 9.73 -11.95
N ARG A 55 7.93 9.83 -12.80
CA ARG A 55 8.07 9.55 -14.24
C ARG A 55 9.06 10.49 -14.93
N TRP A 56 8.91 11.80 -14.73
CA TRP A 56 9.68 12.80 -15.48
C TRP A 56 11.07 13.07 -14.90
N MET A 57 11.21 13.09 -13.58
CA MET A 57 12.50 13.36 -12.95
C MET A 57 13.39 12.11 -12.88
N LEU A 58 12.81 10.96 -12.59
CA LEU A 58 13.57 9.74 -12.28
C LEU A 58 13.50 8.67 -13.39
N GLY A 59 12.61 8.84 -14.38
CA GLY A 59 12.31 7.79 -15.35
C GLY A 59 11.60 6.58 -14.72
N LEU A 60 10.99 6.74 -13.55
CA LEU A 60 10.23 5.71 -12.86
C LEU A 60 8.76 5.80 -13.27
N ARG A 61 8.37 4.96 -14.21
CA ARG A 61 6.98 4.82 -14.66
C ARG A 61 6.22 3.87 -13.74
N THR A 62 4.91 4.05 -13.67
CA THR A 62 4.03 3.17 -12.88
C THR A 62 2.89 2.65 -13.74
N GLU A 63 2.48 1.42 -13.46
CA GLU A 63 1.39 0.73 -14.14
C GLU A 63 0.52 0.01 -13.12
N VAL A 64 -0.78 0.01 -13.35
CA VAL A 64 -1.76 -0.80 -12.63
C VAL A 64 -2.24 -1.89 -13.58
N ARG A 65 -2.16 -3.14 -13.16
CA ARG A 65 -2.64 -4.30 -13.87
C ARG A 65 -3.82 -4.95 -13.13
N GLY A 66 -4.59 -5.75 -13.85
CA GLY A 66 -5.79 -6.39 -13.31
C GLY A 66 -6.96 -5.41 -13.13
N GLU A 67 -8.04 -5.94 -12.59
CA GLU A 67 -9.26 -5.16 -12.35
C GLU A 67 -9.15 -4.40 -11.03
N VAL A 68 -9.24 -3.07 -11.11
CA VAL A 68 -9.21 -2.23 -9.91
C VAL A 68 -10.54 -2.40 -9.15
N PRO A 69 -10.51 -2.84 -7.90
CA PRO A 69 -11.74 -3.03 -7.14
C PRO A 69 -12.43 -1.68 -6.85
N THR A 70 -13.73 -1.63 -7.14
CA THR A 70 -14.58 -0.46 -6.89
C THR A 70 -15.56 -0.67 -5.74
N ASP A 71 -15.85 -1.92 -5.41
CA ASP A 71 -16.79 -2.34 -4.38
C ASP A 71 -16.12 -2.40 -3.00
N GLU A 72 -16.91 -2.75 -2.00
CA GLU A 72 -16.41 -3.02 -0.65
C GLU A 72 -15.64 -4.35 -0.63
N VAL A 73 -14.34 -4.24 -0.54
CA VAL A 73 -13.43 -5.41 -0.49
C VAL A 73 -12.25 -5.16 0.43
N ILE A 74 -11.62 -6.24 0.86
CA ILE A 74 -10.30 -6.21 1.46
C ILE A 74 -9.27 -6.26 0.32
N ILE A 75 -8.33 -5.32 0.27
CA ILE A 75 -7.15 -5.40 -0.60
C ILE A 75 -5.97 -5.84 0.25
N ALA A 76 -5.49 -7.07 0.05
CA ALA A 76 -4.33 -7.60 0.76
C ALA A 76 -3.09 -7.49 -0.13
N ALA A 77 -2.27 -6.47 0.10
CA ALA A 77 -1.19 -6.10 -0.81
C ALA A 77 0.21 -6.46 -0.28
N LYS A 78 1.11 -6.86 -1.18
CA LYS A 78 2.55 -6.88 -0.91
C LYS A 78 3.04 -5.47 -0.62
N HIS A 79 3.84 -5.32 0.42
CA HIS A 79 4.37 -4.01 0.82
C HIS A 79 5.88 -3.95 0.67
N GLN A 80 6.36 -3.29 -0.37
CA GLN A 80 7.80 -3.15 -0.63
C GLN A 80 8.29 -1.71 -0.46
N SER A 81 7.42 -0.70 -0.66
CA SER A 81 7.81 0.68 -0.80
C SER A 81 6.76 1.65 -0.23
N PHE A 82 7.05 2.93 -0.26
CA PHE A 82 6.02 3.97 -0.14
C PHE A 82 5.24 4.13 -1.46
N LEU A 83 5.85 3.72 -2.57
CA LEU A 83 5.25 3.85 -3.90
C LEU A 83 4.01 2.97 -4.06
N ASP A 84 3.97 1.76 -3.47
CA ASP A 84 2.79 0.90 -3.53
C ASP A 84 1.56 1.56 -2.88
N ILE A 85 1.75 2.28 -1.77
CA ILE A 85 0.66 3.05 -1.14
C ILE A 85 0.12 4.11 -2.09
N LEU A 86 1.00 4.86 -2.76
CA LEU A 86 0.62 5.92 -3.68
C LEU A 86 -0.14 5.39 -4.90
N ILE A 87 0.34 4.28 -5.48
CA ILE A 87 -0.28 3.66 -6.65
C ILE A 87 -1.68 3.12 -6.28
N ILE A 88 -1.79 2.34 -5.19
CA ILE A 88 -3.07 1.78 -4.74
C ILE A 88 -4.05 2.91 -4.43
N PHE A 89 -3.62 3.94 -3.67
CA PHE A 89 -4.49 5.06 -3.31
C PHE A 89 -4.94 5.86 -4.53
N HIS A 90 -4.06 6.04 -5.51
CA HIS A 90 -4.40 6.76 -6.75
C HIS A 90 -5.36 5.97 -7.64
N ALA A 91 -5.21 4.65 -7.68
CA ALA A 91 -6.04 3.77 -8.51
C ALA A 91 -7.43 3.54 -7.91
N THR A 92 -7.53 3.26 -6.61
CA THR A 92 -8.80 2.88 -5.98
C THR A 92 -9.67 4.10 -5.62
N PRO A 93 -11.00 4.00 -5.73
CA PRO A 93 -11.89 5.14 -5.48
C PRO A 93 -11.98 5.55 -4.00
N ALA A 94 -11.91 4.61 -3.06
CA ALA A 94 -12.15 4.87 -1.64
C ALA A 94 -11.24 4.04 -0.70
N ALA A 95 -9.93 4.02 -1.00
CA ALA A 95 -8.96 3.29 -0.19
C ALA A 95 -8.88 3.79 1.26
N LYS A 96 -8.98 2.85 2.20
CA LYS A 96 -8.77 3.05 3.65
C LYS A 96 -7.64 2.13 4.09
N PHE A 97 -6.60 2.65 4.70
CA PHE A 97 -5.43 1.86 5.05
C PHE A 97 -5.43 1.44 6.52
N ILE A 98 -5.10 0.17 6.77
CA ILE A 98 -4.68 -0.24 8.10
C ILE A 98 -3.25 0.25 8.31
N MET A 99 -3.06 1.16 9.24
CA MET A 99 -1.81 1.87 9.41
C MET A 99 -1.27 1.81 10.85
N LYS A 100 0.00 2.13 11.01
CA LYS A 100 0.64 2.22 12.33
C LYS A 100 0.04 3.38 13.13
N ARG A 101 -0.35 3.14 14.39
CA ARG A 101 -1.03 4.12 15.25
C ARG A 101 -0.26 5.43 15.42
N GLU A 102 1.06 5.34 15.46
CA GLU A 102 1.93 6.50 15.65
C GLU A 102 1.85 7.50 14.48
N LEU A 103 1.40 7.06 13.30
CA LEU A 103 1.17 7.95 12.16
C LEU A 103 0.03 8.96 12.39
N LEU A 104 -0.88 8.69 13.33
CA LEU A 104 -1.92 9.66 13.72
C LEU A 104 -1.34 10.94 14.33
N TRP A 105 -0.17 10.85 14.93
CA TRP A 105 0.52 12.00 15.54
C TRP A 105 1.38 12.78 14.55
N THR A 106 1.53 12.26 13.33
CA THR A 106 2.27 12.97 12.28
C THR A 106 1.39 14.11 11.73
N PRO A 107 1.86 15.36 11.76
CA PRO A 107 1.14 16.47 11.15
C PRO A 107 0.73 16.17 9.71
N ILE A 108 -0.41 16.65 9.27
CA ILE A 108 -1.02 16.40 7.96
C ILE A 108 -1.43 14.93 7.79
N ILE A 109 -0.51 13.96 7.82
CA ILE A 109 -0.82 12.53 7.59
C ILE A 109 -1.90 12.07 8.57
N GLY A 110 -1.79 12.39 9.87
CA GLY A 110 -2.75 11.96 10.88
C GLY A 110 -4.16 12.53 10.66
N ILE A 111 -4.25 13.81 10.31
CA ILE A 111 -5.53 14.48 10.04
C ILE A 111 -6.20 13.85 8.81
N TYR A 112 -5.46 13.73 7.71
CA TYR A 112 -5.98 13.15 6.48
C TYR A 112 -6.33 11.67 6.62
N ALA A 113 -5.49 10.89 7.27
CA ALA A 113 -5.76 9.47 7.54
C ALA A 113 -7.05 9.27 8.36
N LYS A 114 -7.27 10.09 9.38
CA LYS A 114 -8.51 10.08 10.17
C LYS A 114 -9.73 10.44 9.31
N ARG A 115 -9.60 11.45 8.44
CA ARG A 115 -10.70 11.87 7.54
C ARG A 115 -11.01 10.84 6.45
N LEU A 116 -10.02 10.03 6.07
CA LEU A 116 -10.18 8.95 5.09
C LEU A 116 -10.73 7.66 5.70
N GLY A 117 -10.92 7.58 7.02
CA GLY A 117 -11.33 6.35 7.71
C GLY A 117 -10.21 5.31 7.77
N CYS A 118 -8.95 5.72 7.79
CA CYS A 118 -7.84 4.80 7.99
C CYS A 118 -7.82 4.24 9.41
N VAL A 119 -7.58 2.92 9.54
CA VAL A 119 -7.64 2.21 10.81
C VAL A 119 -6.26 2.12 11.47
N PRO A 120 -6.05 2.80 12.61
CA PRO A 120 -4.78 2.77 13.32
C PRO A 120 -4.64 1.49 14.16
N VAL A 121 -3.55 0.75 13.96
CA VAL A 121 -3.26 -0.47 14.74
C VAL A 121 -1.99 -0.37 15.56
N ASN A 122 -2.02 -0.92 16.77
CA ASN A 122 -0.84 -1.09 17.61
C ASN A 122 -0.10 -2.36 17.19
N ARG A 123 1.06 -2.22 16.57
CA ARG A 123 1.92 -3.34 16.18
C ARG A 123 2.75 -3.78 17.38
N GLY A 124 2.38 -4.84 18.08
CA GLY A 124 3.24 -5.37 19.16
C GLY A 124 2.50 -6.00 20.34
N LYS A 125 1.22 -5.75 20.52
CA LYS A 125 0.41 -6.41 21.58
C LYS A 125 -0.37 -7.56 20.94
N LYS A 126 0.10 -8.81 21.18
CA LYS A 126 -0.56 -10.05 20.72
C LYS A 126 -1.95 -10.18 21.36
N GLY A 127 -2.91 -10.79 20.69
CA GLY A 127 -4.25 -11.10 21.20
C GLY A 127 -5.22 -9.93 21.16
N ASN A 128 -5.23 -9.08 22.19
CA ASN A 128 -6.16 -7.95 22.29
C ASN A 128 -6.05 -6.91 21.16
N ALA A 129 -4.90 -6.86 20.45
CA ALA A 129 -4.69 -5.94 19.34
C ALA A 129 -5.48 -6.36 18.09
N ILE A 130 -5.64 -7.66 17.86
CA ILE A 130 -6.40 -8.18 16.70
C ILE A 130 -7.89 -7.95 16.92
N ALA A 131 -8.42 -8.32 18.11
CA ALA A 131 -9.83 -8.10 18.43
C ALA A 131 -10.20 -6.60 18.36
N ARG A 132 -9.31 -5.73 18.86
CA ARG A 132 -9.49 -4.28 18.75
C ARG A 132 -9.46 -3.82 17.29
N MET A 133 -8.52 -4.32 16.48
CA MET A 133 -8.43 -4.00 15.06
C MET A 133 -9.73 -4.36 14.32
N VAL A 134 -10.28 -5.55 14.54
CA VAL A 134 -11.56 -5.96 13.96
C VAL A 134 -12.69 -5.02 14.38
N LYS A 135 -12.76 -4.68 15.68
CA LYS A 135 -13.77 -3.73 16.19
C LYS A 135 -13.59 -2.33 15.59
N ASP A 136 -12.37 -1.83 15.53
CA ASP A 136 -12.06 -0.51 14.97
C ASP A 136 -12.37 -0.47 13.46
N VAL A 137 -12.04 -1.56 12.73
CA VAL A 137 -12.42 -1.70 11.32
C VAL A 137 -13.94 -1.70 11.17
N ALA A 138 -14.67 -2.52 11.92
CA ALA A 138 -16.13 -2.58 11.83
C ALA A 138 -16.79 -1.22 12.12
N ALA A 139 -16.24 -0.44 13.04
CA ALA A 139 -16.74 0.91 13.37
C ALA A 139 -16.46 1.93 12.25
N GLU A 140 -15.31 1.85 11.57
CA GLU A 140 -14.93 2.75 10.46
C GLU A 140 -15.52 2.32 9.11
N PHE A 141 -16.08 1.11 9.04
CA PHE A 141 -16.78 0.59 7.84
C PHE A 141 -18.19 1.15 7.66
N ALA A 142 -18.63 2.11 8.47
CA ALA A 142 -19.89 2.80 8.27
C ALA A 142 -19.98 3.53 6.90
N GLU A 143 -18.84 3.82 6.26
CA GLU A 143 -18.78 4.28 4.87
C GLU A 143 -18.16 3.19 4.00
N PRO A 144 -18.77 2.81 2.85
CA PRO A 144 -18.23 1.83 1.92
C PRO A 144 -16.86 2.22 1.38
N GLY A 145 -16.01 1.24 1.05
CA GLY A 145 -14.70 1.48 0.48
C GLY A 145 -13.77 0.26 0.51
N GLN A 146 -12.59 0.41 -0.04
CA GLN A 146 -11.58 -0.64 -0.13
C GLN A 146 -10.66 -0.59 1.10
N LEU A 147 -10.69 -1.65 1.92
CA LEU A 147 -9.81 -1.77 3.08
C LEU A 147 -8.46 -2.34 2.68
N VAL A 148 -7.44 -1.52 2.66
CA VAL A 148 -6.08 -1.95 2.30
C VAL A 148 -5.31 -2.41 3.53
N ILE A 149 -4.88 -3.68 3.50
CA ILE A 149 -4.02 -4.28 4.52
C ILE A 149 -2.73 -4.79 3.87
N TYR A 150 -1.64 -4.67 4.62
CA TYR A 150 -0.34 -5.26 4.26
C TYR A 150 -0.07 -6.46 5.17
N PRO A 151 -0.26 -7.71 4.68
CA PRO A 151 -0.24 -8.91 5.52
C PRO A 151 1.08 -9.12 6.28
N GLN A 152 2.21 -8.74 5.70
CA GLN A 152 3.53 -8.81 6.35
C GLN A 152 3.71 -7.77 7.47
N GLY A 153 2.83 -6.77 7.53
CA GLY A 153 2.80 -5.72 8.54
C GLY A 153 3.96 -4.72 8.50
N THR A 154 4.82 -4.80 7.50
CA THR A 154 5.93 -3.87 7.26
C THR A 154 6.38 -3.96 5.81
N ARG A 155 7.16 -2.96 5.34
CA ARG A 155 7.81 -3.03 4.02
C ARG A 155 8.88 -4.11 4.02
N VAL A 156 8.82 -5.01 3.04
CA VAL A 156 9.76 -6.11 2.82
C VAL A 156 10.50 -5.88 1.52
N ALA A 157 11.82 -6.01 1.54
CA ALA A 157 12.63 -5.80 0.35
C ALA A 157 12.35 -6.89 -0.71
N PRO A 158 12.51 -6.60 -2.01
CA PRO A 158 12.46 -7.60 -3.06
C PRO A 158 13.34 -8.83 -2.77
N GLY A 159 12.82 -10.02 -3.01
CA GLY A 159 13.53 -11.29 -2.79
C GLY A 159 13.68 -11.72 -1.31
N VAL A 160 13.12 -10.96 -0.37
CA VAL A 160 13.14 -11.33 1.05
C VAL A 160 11.82 -11.99 1.43
N ASP A 161 11.91 -13.20 1.93
CA ASP A 161 10.75 -13.89 2.50
C ASP A 161 10.42 -13.36 3.89
N ARG A 162 9.11 -13.20 4.17
CA ARG A 162 8.62 -12.80 5.47
C ARG A 162 7.19 -13.32 5.68
N PRO A 163 6.93 -14.06 6.78
CA PRO A 163 5.63 -14.67 7.01
C PRO A 163 4.51 -13.64 7.15
N TYR A 164 3.36 -14.01 6.66
CA TYR A 164 2.12 -13.23 6.74
C TYR A 164 1.56 -13.28 8.17
N LYS A 165 1.04 -12.18 8.64
CA LYS A 165 0.46 -12.08 9.99
C LYS A 165 -0.99 -12.55 9.99
N ILE A 166 -1.33 -13.35 10.96
CA ILE A 166 -2.66 -13.92 11.17
C ILE A 166 -3.80 -12.88 11.18
N GLY A 167 -3.50 -11.62 11.50
CA GLY A 167 -4.49 -10.54 11.55
C GLY A 167 -5.26 -10.33 10.26
N THR A 168 -4.65 -10.62 9.10
CA THR A 168 -5.33 -10.54 7.80
C THR A 168 -6.42 -11.61 7.68
N GLY A 169 -6.11 -12.84 8.07
CA GLY A 169 -7.09 -13.94 8.07
C GLY A 169 -8.23 -13.73 9.06
N VAL A 170 -7.93 -13.14 10.23
CA VAL A 170 -8.98 -12.79 11.22
C VAL A 170 -9.91 -11.70 10.68
N LEU A 171 -9.38 -10.70 9.99
CA LEU A 171 -10.20 -9.66 9.34
C LEU A 171 -11.06 -10.24 8.22
N TYR A 172 -10.49 -11.08 7.36
CA TYR A 172 -11.23 -11.74 6.29
C TYR A 172 -12.42 -12.53 6.84
N ALA A 173 -12.20 -13.35 7.88
CA ALA A 173 -13.27 -14.13 8.50
C ALA A 173 -14.32 -13.25 9.20
N ALA A 174 -13.91 -12.12 9.78
CA ALA A 174 -14.83 -11.26 10.54
C ALA A 174 -15.66 -10.32 9.67
N LEU A 175 -15.14 -9.92 8.51
CA LEU A 175 -15.83 -8.97 7.61
C LEU A 175 -16.71 -9.69 6.57
N GLU A 176 -16.47 -10.98 6.33
CA GLU A 176 -17.19 -11.79 5.31
C GLU A 176 -17.19 -11.13 3.92
N GLN A 177 -16.14 -10.38 3.61
CA GLN A 177 -15.99 -9.68 2.34
C GLN A 177 -14.97 -10.37 1.44
N PRO A 178 -15.10 -10.21 0.09
CA PRO A 178 -14.08 -10.67 -0.83
C PRO A 178 -12.72 -10.01 -0.53
N CYS A 179 -11.65 -10.77 -0.73
CA CYS A 179 -10.30 -10.26 -0.60
C CYS A 179 -9.61 -10.25 -1.97
N VAL A 180 -9.17 -9.08 -2.42
CA VAL A 180 -8.38 -8.89 -3.65
C VAL A 180 -6.91 -8.89 -3.28
N PRO A 181 -6.15 -9.94 -3.63
CA PRO A 181 -4.70 -9.94 -3.47
C PRO A 181 -4.07 -8.91 -4.40
N ALA A 182 -3.00 -8.24 -3.96
CA ALA A 182 -2.28 -7.29 -4.82
C ALA A 182 -0.77 -7.51 -4.75
N ALA A 183 -0.19 -7.82 -5.92
CA ALA A 183 1.22 -8.05 -6.12
C ALA A 183 1.97 -6.78 -6.55
N THR A 184 3.29 -6.71 -6.33
CA THR A 184 4.08 -5.56 -6.77
C THR A 184 5.57 -5.86 -6.88
N ASN A 185 6.26 -5.08 -7.75
CA ASN A 185 7.71 -5.06 -7.90
C ASN A 185 8.33 -3.70 -7.53
N VAL A 186 7.58 -2.76 -7.01
CA VAL A 186 8.00 -1.35 -6.86
C VAL A 186 9.21 -1.14 -5.96
N GLY A 187 9.49 -2.09 -5.06
CA GLY A 187 10.67 -2.05 -4.20
C GLY A 187 12.00 -2.10 -4.93
N LEU A 188 12.03 -2.62 -6.16
CA LEU A 188 13.20 -2.63 -7.04
C LEU A 188 13.64 -1.22 -7.41
N PHE A 189 12.69 -0.30 -7.56
CA PHE A 189 12.91 1.05 -8.05
C PHE A 189 12.88 2.10 -6.95
N TRP A 190 12.02 1.90 -5.95
CA TRP A 190 11.91 2.77 -4.78
C TRP A 190 12.03 1.93 -3.50
N PRO A 191 13.26 1.62 -3.07
CA PRO A 191 13.50 0.77 -1.91
C PRO A 191 12.99 1.42 -0.61
N ARG A 192 12.77 0.56 0.40
CA ARG A 192 12.30 0.97 1.73
C ARG A 192 13.20 2.02 2.40
N THR A 193 14.51 1.89 2.21
CA THR A 193 15.55 2.72 2.83
C THR A 193 16.45 3.35 1.77
N GLY A 194 17.17 4.39 2.15
CA GLY A 194 18.05 5.12 1.25
C GLY A 194 17.33 6.20 0.43
N ILE A 195 18.11 7.04 -0.24
CA ILE A 195 17.62 8.18 -1.02
C ILE A 195 17.47 7.80 -2.50
N MET A 196 18.35 6.94 -3.00
CA MET A 196 18.43 6.61 -4.42
C MET A 196 17.13 5.95 -4.93
N ARG A 197 16.60 6.49 -6.01
CA ARG A 197 15.49 5.91 -6.80
C ARG A 197 16.01 5.49 -8.15
N LYS A 198 15.48 4.40 -8.69
CA LYS A 198 15.94 3.83 -9.96
C LYS A 198 14.86 4.02 -11.03
N PRO A 199 15.25 4.27 -12.29
CA PRO A 199 14.32 4.26 -13.40
C PRO A 199 13.79 2.84 -13.63
N GLY A 200 12.61 2.73 -14.21
CA GLY A 200 12.00 1.47 -14.59
C GLY A 200 10.48 1.51 -14.57
N LEU A 201 9.84 0.35 -14.55
CA LEU A 201 8.41 0.18 -14.52
C LEU A 201 7.98 -0.47 -13.20
N GLY A 202 7.46 0.36 -12.28
CA GLY A 202 6.84 -0.11 -11.05
C GLY A 202 5.40 -0.54 -11.32
N VAL A 203 5.06 -1.76 -10.97
CA VAL A 203 3.74 -2.36 -11.21
C VAL A 203 3.06 -2.67 -9.89
N VAL A 204 1.76 -2.39 -9.81
CA VAL A 204 0.84 -2.98 -8.85
C VAL A 204 -0.20 -3.75 -9.64
N GLU A 205 -0.35 -5.04 -9.36
CA GLU A 205 -1.28 -5.94 -10.03
C GLU A 205 -2.35 -6.40 -9.04
N PHE A 206 -3.62 -6.06 -9.32
CA PHE A 206 -4.77 -6.60 -8.61
C PHE A 206 -5.12 -7.96 -9.20
N LEU A 207 -5.16 -8.98 -8.34
CA LEU A 207 -5.43 -10.36 -8.73
C LEU A 207 -6.91 -10.69 -8.56
N PRO A 208 -7.39 -11.82 -9.11
CA PRO A 208 -8.76 -12.26 -8.90
C PRO A 208 -9.11 -12.34 -7.42
N ALA A 209 -10.31 -11.89 -7.08
CA ALA A 209 -10.77 -11.86 -5.69
C ALA A 209 -10.93 -13.27 -5.12
N ILE A 210 -10.46 -13.46 -3.90
CA ILE A 210 -10.74 -14.64 -3.08
C ILE A 210 -12.13 -14.40 -2.46
N ALA A 211 -13.10 -15.26 -2.80
CA ALA A 211 -14.45 -15.18 -2.26
C ALA A 211 -14.48 -15.40 -0.73
N PRO A 212 -15.44 -14.82 0.00
CA PRO A 212 -15.60 -15.08 1.42
C PRO A 212 -15.98 -16.55 1.68
N GLY A 213 -15.71 -17.05 2.90
CA GLY A 213 -16.14 -18.38 3.34
C GLY A 213 -15.05 -19.44 3.41
N LEU A 214 -13.81 -19.16 2.96
CA LEU A 214 -12.70 -20.06 3.24
C LEU A 214 -12.36 -20.06 4.73
N ASP A 215 -11.92 -21.23 5.24
CA ASP A 215 -11.31 -21.23 6.55
C ASP A 215 -10.04 -20.37 6.57
N ARG A 216 -9.67 -19.89 7.74
CA ARG A 216 -8.59 -18.91 7.90
C ARG A 216 -7.26 -19.41 7.34
N ASP A 217 -6.92 -20.67 7.55
CA ASP A 217 -5.60 -21.19 7.22
C ASP A 217 -5.51 -21.45 5.68
N ALA A 218 -6.58 -21.95 5.07
CA ALA A 218 -6.70 -22.08 3.61
C ALA A 218 -6.69 -20.70 2.93
N PHE A 219 -7.40 -19.71 3.49
CA PHE A 219 -7.35 -18.33 3.00
C PHE A 219 -5.93 -17.75 3.04
N MET A 220 -5.24 -17.88 4.19
CA MET A 220 -3.89 -17.33 4.36
C MET A 220 -2.88 -17.98 3.41
N ALA A 221 -2.94 -19.32 3.24
CA ALA A 221 -2.09 -20.05 2.30
C ALA A 221 -2.34 -19.63 0.85
N THR A 222 -3.62 -19.48 0.47
CA THR A 222 -3.97 -19.01 -0.88
C THR A 222 -3.50 -17.59 -1.11
N LEU A 223 -3.77 -16.68 -0.17
CA LEU A 223 -3.36 -15.29 -0.27
C LEU A 223 -1.84 -15.15 -0.42
N GLU A 224 -1.07 -15.83 0.42
CA GLU A 224 0.39 -15.77 0.40
C GLU A 224 0.94 -16.30 -0.92
N ARG A 225 0.48 -17.48 -1.37
CA ARG A 225 0.87 -18.04 -2.66
C ARG A 225 0.60 -17.11 -3.82
N GLU A 226 -0.63 -16.57 -3.93
CA GLU A 226 -1.00 -15.66 -5.03
C GLU A 226 -0.15 -14.39 -5.04
N VAL A 227 -0.02 -13.72 -3.89
CA VAL A 227 0.72 -12.46 -3.81
C VAL A 227 2.21 -12.66 -4.05
N GLU A 228 2.84 -13.69 -3.47
CA GLU A 228 4.27 -13.93 -3.63
C GLU A 228 4.59 -14.39 -5.05
N THR A 229 3.85 -15.36 -5.61
CA THR A 229 4.08 -15.86 -6.98
C THR A 229 3.98 -14.73 -8.02
N HIS A 230 2.95 -13.90 -7.93
CA HIS A 230 2.77 -12.79 -8.87
C HIS A 230 3.80 -11.67 -8.64
N SER A 231 4.18 -11.39 -7.39
CA SER A 231 5.24 -10.41 -7.11
C SER A 231 6.60 -10.87 -7.65
N ASP A 232 6.93 -12.14 -7.51
CA ASP A 232 8.15 -12.73 -8.06
C ASP A 232 8.17 -12.67 -9.59
N LYS A 233 7.05 -12.98 -10.25
CA LYS A 233 6.89 -12.83 -11.69
C LYS A 233 7.11 -11.39 -12.14
N LEU A 234 6.49 -10.42 -11.48
CA LEU A 234 6.68 -8.99 -11.78
C LEU A 234 8.13 -8.53 -11.55
N MET A 235 8.82 -9.07 -10.55
CA MET A 235 10.22 -8.79 -10.31
C MET A 235 11.12 -9.41 -11.38
N GLN A 236 10.82 -10.63 -11.83
CA GLN A 236 11.52 -11.29 -12.94
C GLN A 236 11.34 -10.54 -14.27
N GLU A 237 10.12 -10.07 -14.59
CA GLU A 237 9.85 -9.20 -15.74
C GLU A 237 10.72 -7.93 -15.73
N ALA A 238 11.03 -7.42 -14.53
CA ALA A 238 11.92 -6.28 -14.35
C ALA A 238 13.42 -6.64 -14.34
N GLY A 239 13.78 -7.89 -14.62
CA GLY A 239 15.16 -8.38 -14.67
C GLY A 239 15.78 -8.70 -13.30
N PHE A 240 14.99 -8.80 -12.24
CA PHE A 240 15.47 -9.21 -10.93
C PHE A 240 15.56 -10.73 -10.87
N LYS A 241 16.73 -11.26 -10.46
CA LYS A 241 16.89 -12.68 -10.22
C LYS A 241 16.31 -13.03 -8.85
N VAL A 242 15.24 -13.77 -8.85
CA VAL A 242 14.69 -14.39 -7.63
C VAL A 242 15.49 -15.66 -7.40
N ASP A 243 16.39 -15.65 -6.43
CA ASP A 243 17.17 -16.84 -6.05
C ASP A 243 16.21 -17.80 -5.31
N GLY A 244 15.89 -18.90 -5.97
CA GLY A 244 15.11 -20.00 -5.41
C GLY A 244 13.62 -19.69 -5.28
N ILE A 245 12.83 -20.18 -6.23
CA ILE A 245 11.38 -20.31 -6.04
C ILE A 245 11.19 -21.17 -4.79
N SER A 246 10.71 -20.57 -3.71
CA SER A 246 10.20 -21.34 -2.58
C SER A 246 9.06 -22.19 -3.14
N GLN A 247 9.35 -23.48 -3.35
CA GLN A 247 8.34 -24.46 -3.74
C GLN A 247 7.40 -24.59 -2.54
N HIS A 248 6.39 -23.75 -2.49
CA HIS A 248 5.22 -24.02 -1.67
C HIS A 248 4.34 -25.01 -2.45
N SER A 249 4.79 -26.28 -2.43
CA SER A 249 3.98 -27.44 -2.82
C SER A 249 3.04 -27.83 -1.70
#